data_84dcf65e7f8c095943fb119da554dd75
#
_entry.id   84dcf65e7f8c095943fb119da554dd75
#
_cell.length_a   1.000
_cell.length_b   1.000
_cell.length_c   1.000
_cell.angle_alpha   90.00
_cell.angle_beta   90.00
_cell.angle_gamma   90.00
#
_symmetry.space_group_name_H-M   'P 1'
#
loop_
_entity.id
_entity.type
_entity.pdbx_description
1 polymer ?
#
loop_
_entity_poly.entity_id
_entity_poly.type
_entity_poly.pdbx_seq_one_letter_code
_entity_poly.pdbx_strand_id
1 'polypeptide(L)'
;MTKNPFSTADNTLSEPALRGGGRVPTSSRVYRELRERIIALDIPPDAILVRSDLAERFDVSQSPVREAILRLEQDGLVISYPQSRTVVTRIDPARVREEHFLRTAVECEVVRRLAEAGDPEALKKARGFLKMQEALVDDMDQVDLFKQLDEAFHEALFSGVNQPNLHRHIQARCGHLARLRTLDLPSPGKTAQVLAAHRSVMDAIEAGDGDLSVRTMREHLSGSLRRMPQIVEEHLELFC
;
A
#
# COMPACT_ATOMS: atom_id res chain seq x y z
N MET A 1 27.09 3.37 15.88
CA MET A 1 27.38 3.50 14.44
C MET A 1 26.16 2.97 13.71
N THR A 2 25.23 3.85 13.34
CA THR A 2 24.00 3.51 12.61
C THR A 2 24.38 3.18 11.17
N LYS A 3 24.11 1.95 10.74
CA LYS A 3 24.35 1.51 9.36
C LYS A 3 23.48 2.36 8.41
N ASN A 4 24.11 2.93 7.39
CA ASN A 4 23.43 3.64 6.31
C ASN A 4 22.58 2.61 5.53
N PRO A 5 21.25 2.70 5.50
CA PRO A 5 20.38 1.72 4.83
C PRO A 5 20.49 1.73 3.30
N PHE A 6 21.36 2.59 2.75
CA PHE A 6 21.59 2.72 1.30
C PHE A 6 22.88 2.06 0.81
N SER A 7 23.57 1.26 1.66
CA SER A 7 24.91 0.72 1.38
C SER A 7 24.94 -0.65 0.68
N THR A 8 23.94 -1.07 -0.06
CA THR A 8 24.06 -2.24 -0.93
C THR A 8 23.70 -1.86 -2.36
N ALA A 9 24.70 -2.04 -3.23
CA ALA A 9 24.57 -1.85 -4.66
C ALA A 9 23.58 -2.85 -5.23
N ASP A 10 22.60 -2.36 -6.00
CA ASP A 10 22.27 -3.04 -7.23
C ASP A 10 21.87 -2.02 -8.29
N ASN A 11 22.69 -1.98 -9.32
CA ASN A 11 22.63 -1.06 -10.43
C ASN A 11 22.27 -1.87 -11.68
N THR A 12 21.00 -2.24 -11.80
CA THR A 12 20.46 -2.71 -13.08
C THR A 12 18.95 -2.50 -13.11
N LEU A 13 18.51 -1.47 -13.81
CA LEU A 13 17.34 -1.48 -14.68
C LEU A 13 17.28 -0.13 -15.41
N SER A 14 17.93 -0.07 -16.56
CA SER A 14 17.69 0.96 -17.57
C SER A 14 16.46 0.52 -18.37
N GLU A 15 15.31 1.12 -18.12
CA GLU A 15 14.14 0.96 -18.99
C GLU A 15 14.19 1.96 -20.16
N PRO A 16 13.79 1.53 -21.38
CA PRO A 16 13.75 2.42 -22.54
C PRO A 16 12.61 3.44 -22.40
N ALA A 17 12.93 4.70 -22.64
CA ALA A 17 11.99 5.84 -22.62
C ALA A 17 10.88 5.65 -23.67
N LEU A 18 9.67 5.37 -23.25
CA LEU A 18 8.46 5.57 -24.05
C LEU A 18 8.11 7.07 -24.07
N ARG A 19 8.28 7.71 -25.21
CA ARG A 19 7.91 9.10 -25.48
C ARG A 19 6.39 9.19 -25.57
N GLY A 20 5.77 10.04 -24.71
CA GLY A 20 4.37 10.44 -24.88
C GLY A 20 3.52 10.45 -23.61
N GLY A 21 4.02 11.01 -22.48
CA GLY A 21 3.22 11.30 -21.29
C GLY A 21 3.83 12.49 -20.58
N GLY A 22 3.02 13.40 -20.04
CA GLY A 22 3.48 14.55 -19.28
C GLY A 22 4.52 14.14 -18.24
N ARG A 23 5.68 14.81 -18.25
CA ARG A 23 6.83 14.48 -17.41
C ARG A 23 6.40 14.52 -15.94
N VAL A 24 6.34 13.37 -15.29
CA VAL A 24 6.01 13.28 -13.85
C VAL A 24 6.97 14.20 -13.10
N PRO A 25 6.48 15.14 -12.27
CA PRO A 25 7.36 16.02 -11.50
C PRO A 25 8.41 15.24 -10.71
N THR A 26 9.64 15.69 -10.73
CA THR A 26 10.78 15.02 -10.07
C THR A 26 10.51 14.77 -8.58
N SER A 27 9.88 15.72 -7.88
CA SER A 27 9.46 15.54 -6.48
C SER A 27 8.45 14.40 -6.28
N SER A 28 7.56 14.18 -7.25
CA SER A 28 6.60 13.07 -7.21
C SER A 28 7.27 11.71 -7.44
N ARG A 29 8.34 11.64 -8.25
CA ARG A 29 9.15 10.43 -8.43
C ARG A 29 9.89 10.08 -7.13
N VAL A 30 10.59 11.06 -6.55
CA VAL A 30 11.32 10.89 -5.28
C VAL A 30 10.37 10.47 -4.14
N TYR A 31 9.23 11.15 -4.01
CA TYR A 31 8.21 10.80 -3.01
C TYR A 31 7.74 9.36 -3.16
N ARG A 32 7.35 8.94 -4.38
CA ARG A 32 6.81 7.60 -4.63
C ARG A 32 7.82 6.52 -4.27
N GLU A 33 9.06 6.64 -4.75
CA GLU A 33 10.10 5.65 -4.48
C GLU A 33 10.45 5.57 -2.99
N LEU A 34 10.59 6.70 -2.31
CA LEU A 34 10.82 6.69 -0.86
C LEU A 34 9.64 6.07 -0.11
N ARG A 35 8.41 6.40 -0.49
CA ARG A 35 7.21 5.85 0.11
C ARG A 35 7.12 4.34 -0.07
N GLU A 36 7.34 3.84 -1.27
CA GLU A 36 7.34 2.41 -1.58
C GLU A 36 8.36 1.66 -0.73
N ARG A 37 9.58 2.18 -0.62
CA ARG A 37 10.65 1.57 0.19
C ARG A 37 10.37 1.63 1.70
N ILE A 38 9.73 2.69 2.21
CA ILE A 38 9.31 2.77 3.61
C ILE A 38 8.19 1.76 3.89
N ILE A 39 7.23 1.59 2.97
CA ILE A 39 6.14 0.62 3.11
C ILE A 39 6.64 -0.82 2.98
N ALA A 40 7.61 -1.08 2.10
CA ALA A 40 8.28 -2.38 1.99
C ALA A 40 9.19 -2.70 3.19
N LEU A 41 9.44 -1.72 4.07
CA LEU A 41 10.37 -1.79 5.20
C LEU A 41 11.86 -1.89 4.78
N ASP A 42 12.19 -1.65 3.50
CA ASP A 42 13.56 -1.51 3.00
C ASP A 42 14.27 -0.32 3.64
N ILE A 43 13.49 0.74 3.96
CA ILE A 43 13.90 1.83 4.83
C ILE A 43 13.13 1.65 6.15
N PRO A 44 13.77 1.04 7.17
CA PRO A 44 13.07 0.67 8.39
C PRO A 44 12.71 1.89 9.25
N PRO A 45 11.80 1.73 10.22
CA PRO A 45 11.60 2.70 11.28
C PRO A 45 12.91 3.16 11.94
N ASP A 46 12.94 4.39 12.42
CA ASP A 46 14.09 5.07 13.00
C ASP A 46 15.26 5.36 12.03
N ALA A 47 15.16 4.94 10.76
CA ALA A 47 16.14 5.30 9.74
C ALA A 47 16.18 6.82 9.51
N ILE A 48 17.40 7.36 9.44
CA ILE A 48 17.61 8.79 9.18
C ILE A 48 17.71 9.03 7.67
N LEU A 49 16.87 9.93 7.17
CA LEU A 49 16.89 10.39 5.79
C LEU A 49 17.73 11.66 5.68
N VAL A 50 18.90 11.58 5.06
CA VAL A 50 19.80 12.72 4.84
C VAL A 50 19.50 13.32 3.46
N ARG A 51 19.13 14.61 3.41
CA ARG A 51 18.67 15.27 2.18
C ARG A 51 19.75 15.34 1.09
N SER A 52 21.02 15.55 1.48
CA SER A 52 22.15 15.55 0.54
C SER A 52 22.30 14.21 -0.15
N ASP A 53 22.28 13.12 0.62
CA ASP A 53 22.47 11.76 0.14
C ASP A 53 21.31 11.33 -0.78
N LEU A 54 20.08 11.75 -0.44
CA LEU A 54 18.92 11.55 -1.30
C LEU A 54 19.01 12.34 -2.60
N ALA A 55 19.48 13.60 -2.54
CA ALA A 55 19.65 14.43 -3.74
C ALA A 55 20.69 13.82 -4.69
N GLU A 56 21.81 13.34 -4.15
CA GLU A 56 22.83 12.61 -4.90
C GLU A 56 22.28 11.32 -5.50
N ARG A 57 21.65 10.47 -4.67
CA ARG A 57 21.06 9.19 -5.11
C ARG A 57 20.06 9.33 -6.26
N PHE A 58 19.18 10.35 -6.18
CA PHE A 58 18.12 10.57 -7.18
C PHE A 58 18.60 11.42 -8.38
N ASP A 59 19.85 11.87 -8.36
CA ASP A 59 20.42 12.81 -9.34
C ASP A 59 19.50 14.03 -9.53
N VAL A 60 19.24 14.73 -8.42
CA VAL A 60 18.36 15.90 -8.37
C VAL A 60 18.90 16.97 -7.41
N SER A 61 18.41 18.21 -7.52
CA SER A 61 18.66 19.23 -6.50
C SER A 61 17.94 18.91 -5.17
N GLN A 62 18.27 19.62 -4.11
CA GLN A 62 17.63 19.41 -2.80
C GLN A 62 16.16 19.84 -2.74
N SER A 63 15.69 20.71 -3.66
CA SER A 63 14.30 21.20 -3.65
C SER A 63 13.26 20.08 -3.84
N PRO A 64 13.32 19.25 -4.90
CA PRO A 64 12.38 18.12 -5.06
C PRO A 64 12.46 17.09 -3.93
N VAL A 65 13.64 16.90 -3.32
CA VAL A 65 13.78 16.04 -2.13
C VAL A 65 13.02 16.63 -0.94
N ARG A 66 13.16 17.94 -0.70
CA ARG A 66 12.43 18.64 0.37
C ARG A 66 10.91 18.52 0.19
N GLU A 67 10.41 18.72 -1.02
CA GLU A 67 8.98 18.55 -1.32
C GLU A 67 8.50 17.11 -1.07
N ALA A 68 9.29 16.13 -1.48
CA ALA A 68 8.98 14.71 -1.25
C ALA A 68 8.92 14.40 0.26
N ILE A 69 9.89 14.89 1.06
CA ILE A 69 9.92 14.72 2.50
C ILE A 69 8.70 15.38 3.17
N LEU A 70 8.30 16.59 2.76
CA LEU A 70 7.10 17.26 3.28
C LEU A 70 5.83 16.43 3.04
N ARG A 71 5.71 15.79 1.88
CA ARG A 71 4.58 14.89 1.58
C ARG A 71 4.61 13.62 2.44
N LEU A 72 5.80 13.00 2.60
CA LEU A 72 5.95 11.84 3.49
C LEU A 72 5.60 12.18 4.95
N GLU A 73 5.91 13.40 5.39
CA GLU A 73 5.57 13.91 6.71
C GLU A 73 4.05 14.12 6.86
N GLN A 74 3.39 14.68 5.83
CA GLN A 74 1.92 14.79 5.79
C GLN A 74 1.22 13.42 5.84
N ASP A 75 1.84 12.39 5.26
CA ASP A 75 1.36 11.00 5.29
C ASP A 75 1.74 10.29 6.62
N GLY A 76 2.48 10.95 7.50
CA GLY A 76 2.90 10.41 8.79
C GLY A 76 4.00 9.34 8.72
N LEU A 77 4.66 9.20 7.58
CA LEU A 77 5.73 8.20 7.36
C LEU A 77 7.09 8.67 7.87
N VAL A 78 7.30 9.97 8.01
CA VAL A 78 8.52 10.56 8.55
C VAL A 78 8.19 11.71 9.50
N ILE A 79 9.16 12.06 10.35
CA ILE A 79 9.15 13.27 11.20
C ILE A 79 10.42 14.05 10.90
N SER A 80 10.27 15.34 10.59
CA SER A 80 11.39 16.26 10.38
C SER A 80 11.64 17.08 11.65
N TYR A 81 12.84 16.94 12.21
CA TYR A 81 13.29 17.79 13.31
C TYR A 81 13.99 19.03 12.74
N PRO A 82 13.59 20.25 13.12
CA PRO A 82 14.20 21.47 12.60
C PRO A 82 15.72 21.47 12.71
N GLN A 83 16.43 21.82 11.64
CA GLN A 83 17.88 21.92 11.53
C GLN A 83 18.68 20.66 11.96
N SER A 84 18.01 19.51 12.09
CA SER A 84 18.61 18.29 12.59
C SER A 84 18.48 17.15 11.59
N ARG A 85 17.39 16.40 11.64
CA ARG A 85 17.23 15.16 10.88
C ARG A 85 15.79 14.90 10.49
N THR A 86 15.61 14.10 9.47
CA THR A 86 14.30 13.48 9.12
C THR A 86 14.41 12.01 9.46
N VAL A 87 13.42 11.48 10.18
CA VAL A 87 13.43 10.10 10.69
C VAL A 87 12.16 9.38 10.23
N VAL A 88 12.28 8.14 9.78
CA VAL A 88 11.14 7.27 9.45
C VAL A 88 10.41 6.90 10.74
N THR A 89 9.08 7.07 10.76
CA THR A 89 8.25 6.78 11.93
C THR A 89 8.14 5.29 12.20
N ARG A 90 8.02 4.91 13.47
CA ARG A 90 7.57 3.58 13.86
C ARG A 90 6.12 3.37 13.47
N ILE A 91 5.69 2.12 13.34
CA ILE A 91 4.30 1.77 13.07
C ILE A 91 3.48 2.06 14.33
N ASP A 92 2.50 2.95 14.21
CA ASP A 92 1.63 3.31 15.34
C ASP A 92 0.32 2.50 15.27
N PRO A 93 0.05 1.61 16.25
CA PRO A 93 -1.19 0.83 16.27
C PRO A 93 -2.47 1.66 16.32
N ALA A 94 -2.42 2.89 16.87
CA ALA A 94 -3.58 3.78 16.88
C ALA A 94 -3.87 4.28 15.46
N ARG A 95 -2.84 4.72 14.74
CA ARG A 95 -2.96 5.12 13.34
C ARG A 95 -3.39 3.97 12.44
N VAL A 96 -2.89 2.76 12.66
CA VAL A 96 -3.37 1.56 11.93
C VAL A 96 -4.90 1.41 12.06
N ARG A 97 -5.46 1.61 13.25
CA ARG A 97 -6.92 1.54 13.46
C ARG A 97 -7.68 2.66 12.76
N GLU A 98 -7.17 3.89 12.79
CA GLU A 98 -7.77 5.03 12.09
C GLU A 98 -7.76 4.82 10.57
N GLU A 99 -6.64 4.39 10.01
CA GLU A 99 -6.47 4.10 8.59
C GLU A 99 -7.37 2.93 8.14
N HIS A 100 -7.48 1.89 8.97
CA HIS A 100 -8.41 0.78 8.75
C HIS A 100 -9.86 1.25 8.76
N PHE A 101 -10.24 2.12 9.71
CA PHE A 101 -11.59 2.70 9.76
C PHE A 101 -11.92 3.46 8.48
N LEU A 102 -11.02 4.35 8.05
CA LEU A 102 -11.17 5.12 6.81
C LEU A 102 -11.35 4.19 5.59
N ARG A 103 -10.47 3.20 5.45
CA ARG A 103 -10.49 2.23 4.36
C ARG A 103 -11.81 1.45 4.34
N THR A 104 -12.21 0.94 5.51
CA THR A 104 -13.44 0.17 5.65
C THR A 104 -14.67 1.00 5.32
N ALA A 105 -14.76 2.24 5.80
CA ALA A 105 -15.90 3.11 5.54
C ALA A 105 -16.13 3.37 4.06
N VAL A 106 -15.05 3.56 3.29
CA VAL A 106 -15.16 3.87 1.86
C VAL A 106 -15.29 2.61 1.01
N GLU A 107 -14.50 1.58 1.26
CA GLU A 107 -14.56 0.36 0.45
C GLU A 107 -15.87 -0.40 0.61
N CYS A 108 -16.46 -0.41 1.80
CA CYS A 108 -17.80 -0.98 2.00
C CYS A 108 -18.88 -0.25 1.18
N GLU A 109 -18.78 1.07 1.04
CA GLU A 109 -19.69 1.82 0.17
C GLU A 109 -19.46 1.53 -1.31
N VAL A 110 -18.19 1.37 -1.72
CA VAL A 110 -17.84 1.01 -3.11
C VAL A 110 -18.46 -0.33 -3.50
N VAL A 111 -18.30 -1.37 -2.68
CA VAL A 111 -18.84 -2.71 -3.02
C VAL A 111 -20.36 -2.75 -2.97
N ARG A 112 -21.00 -1.98 -2.07
CA ARG A 112 -22.46 -1.82 -2.05
C ARG A 112 -22.96 -1.26 -3.38
N ARG A 113 -22.36 -0.17 -3.88
CA ARG A 113 -22.73 0.46 -5.14
C ARG A 113 -22.50 -0.45 -6.35
N LEU A 114 -21.43 -1.24 -6.35
CA LEU A 114 -21.17 -2.21 -7.40
C LEU A 114 -22.25 -3.30 -7.45
N ALA A 115 -22.65 -3.81 -6.30
CA ALA A 115 -23.73 -4.80 -6.18
C ALA A 115 -25.09 -4.22 -6.65
N GLU A 116 -25.42 -3.01 -6.21
CA GLU A 116 -26.67 -2.33 -6.59
C GLU A 116 -26.74 -1.97 -8.08
N ALA A 117 -25.58 -1.64 -8.69
CA ALA A 117 -25.49 -1.31 -10.10
C ALA A 117 -25.69 -2.53 -11.01
N GLY A 118 -25.30 -3.72 -10.59
CA GLY A 118 -25.44 -4.97 -11.32
C GLY A 118 -24.74 -4.97 -12.71
N ASP A 119 -23.68 -4.16 -12.88
CA ASP A 119 -22.95 -4.03 -14.14
C ASP A 119 -21.75 -4.99 -14.19
N PRO A 120 -21.81 -6.09 -15.00
CA PRO A 120 -20.70 -7.03 -15.11
C PRO A 120 -19.43 -6.43 -15.73
N GLU A 121 -19.53 -5.40 -16.57
CA GLU A 121 -18.35 -4.77 -17.19
C GLU A 121 -17.56 -3.96 -16.17
N ALA A 122 -18.22 -3.35 -15.18
CA ALA A 122 -17.56 -2.67 -14.07
C ALA A 122 -16.64 -3.60 -13.27
N LEU A 123 -16.91 -4.91 -13.26
CA LEU A 123 -16.15 -5.92 -12.49
C LEU A 123 -15.06 -6.63 -13.31
N LYS A 124 -15.00 -6.42 -14.61
CA LYS A 124 -14.11 -7.18 -15.52
C LYS A 124 -12.63 -7.10 -15.13
N LYS A 125 -12.16 -5.91 -14.74
CA LYS A 125 -10.77 -5.73 -14.30
C LYS A 125 -10.50 -6.42 -12.96
N ALA A 126 -11.40 -6.29 -11.98
CA ALA A 126 -11.26 -6.93 -10.69
C ALA A 126 -11.21 -8.46 -10.82
N ARG A 127 -12.07 -9.06 -11.66
CA ARG A 127 -11.99 -10.50 -11.99
C ARG A 127 -10.66 -10.89 -12.62
N GLY A 128 -10.10 -10.03 -13.48
CA GLY A 128 -8.79 -10.25 -14.09
C GLY A 128 -7.69 -10.35 -13.04
N PHE A 129 -7.64 -9.40 -12.11
CA PHE A 129 -6.66 -9.41 -11.00
C PHE A 129 -6.85 -10.58 -10.06
N LEU A 130 -8.10 -10.95 -9.75
CA LEU A 130 -8.41 -12.12 -8.94
C LEU A 130 -7.83 -13.42 -9.57
N LYS A 131 -8.02 -13.62 -10.87
CA LYS A 131 -7.43 -14.78 -11.59
C LYS A 131 -5.90 -14.77 -11.57
N MET A 132 -5.28 -13.60 -11.65
CA MET A 132 -3.82 -13.49 -11.55
C MET A 132 -3.34 -13.84 -10.13
N GLN A 133 -4.05 -13.43 -9.08
CA GLN A 133 -3.75 -13.83 -7.70
C GLN A 133 -3.88 -15.34 -7.48
N GLU A 134 -4.87 -15.99 -8.12
CA GLU A 134 -5.04 -17.45 -8.08
C GLU A 134 -3.81 -18.20 -8.58
N ALA A 135 -3.14 -17.68 -9.62
CA ALA A 135 -1.94 -18.28 -10.16
C ALA A 135 -0.71 -18.15 -9.26
N LEU A 136 -0.73 -17.22 -8.26
CA LEU A 136 0.41 -16.91 -7.39
C LEU A 136 0.20 -17.35 -5.94
N VAL A 137 -0.95 -17.91 -5.60
CA VAL A 137 -1.36 -18.13 -4.18
C VAL A 137 -0.39 -19.01 -3.39
N ASP A 138 0.24 -19.97 -4.05
CA ASP A 138 1.18 -20.92 -3.44
C ASP A 138 2.65 -20.58 -3.71
N ASP A 139 2.92 -19.49 -4.45
CA ASP A 139 4.27 -19.07 -4.81
C ASP A 139 4.77 -17.97 -3.86
N MET A 140 5.45 -18.38 -2.79
CA MET A 140 5.98 -17.45 -1.78
C MET A 140 7.11 -16.55 -2.31
N ASP A 141 7.75 -16.89 -3.42
CA ASP A 141 8.76 -16.04 -4.07
C ASP A 141 8.10 -14.85 -4.79
N GLN A 142 6.79 -14.92 -5.05
CA GLN A 142 5.99 -13.91 -5.72
C GLN A 142 5.08 -13.10 -4.79
N VAL A 143 5.35 -13.09 -3.48
CA VAL A 143 4.53 -12.35 -2.48
C VAL A 143 4.41 -10.87 -2.82
N ASP A 144 5.46 -10.24 -3.31
CA ASP A 144 5.43 -8.83 -3.71
C ASP A 144 4.51 -8.60 -4.92
N LEU A 145 4.52 -9.50 -5.90
CA LEU A 145 3.60 -9.45 -7.03
C LEU A 145 2.16 -9.72 -6.58
N PHE A 146 1.95 -10.68 -5.67
CA PHE A 146 0.63 -10.92 -5.08
C PHE A 146 0.09 -9.67 -4.37
N LYS A 147 0.94 -8.94 -3.62
CA LYS A 147 0.59 -7.66 -2.97
C LYS A 147 0.21 -6.58 -3.98
N GLN A 148 0.94 -6.46 -5.09
CA GLN A 148 0.61 -5.51 -6.17
C GLN A 148 -0.75 -5.84 -6.80
N LEU A 149 -1.05 -7.11 -7.02
CA LEU A 149 -2.33 -7.56 -7.56
C LEU A 149 -3.49 -7.34 -6.57
N ASP A 150 -3.23 -7.46 -5.26
CA ASP A 150 -4.18 -7.13 -4.20
C ASP A 150 -4.58 -5.64 -4.26
N GLU A 151 -3.61 -4.75 -4.36
CA GLU A 151 -3.88 -3.32 -4.51
C GLU A 151 -4.60 -2.99 -5.83
N ALA A 152 -4.21 -3.65 -6.93
CA ALA A 152 -4.86 -3.47 -8.23
C ALA A 152 -6.31 -4.00 -8.25
N PHE A 153 -6.60 -5.06 -7.50
CA PHE A 153 -7.97 -5.56 -7.30
C PHE A 153 -8.84 -4.49 -6.63
N HIS A 154 -8.39 -3.91 -5.53
CA HIS A 154 -9.12 -2.84 -4.84
C HIS A 154 -9.29 -1.61 -5.74
N GLU A 155 -8.22 -1.14 -6.42
CA GLU A 155 -8.32 -0.02 -7.37
C GLU A 155 -9.34 -0.28 -8.49
N ALA A 156 -9.44 -1.51 -8.97
CA ALA A 156 -10.41 -1.88 -9.99
C ALA A 156 -11.86 -1.76 -9.49
N LEU A 157 -12.14 -2.10 -8.22
CA LEU A 157 -13.47 -1.89 -7.62
C LEU A 157 -13.84 -0.40 -7.57
N PHE A 158 -12.91 0.47 -7.15
CA PHE A 158 -13.13 1.92 -7.21
C PHE A 158 -13.35 2.44 -8.63
N SER A 159 -12.62 1.90 -9.59
CA SER A 159 -12.78 2.25 -11.00
C SER A 159 -14.17 1.85 -11.52
N GLY A 160 -14.72 0.72 -11.04
CA GLY A 160 -16.05 0.25 -11.38
C GLY A 160 -17.19 1.20 -10.96
N VAL A 161 -16.97 1.98 -9.89
CA VAL A 161 -17.91 3.05 -9.47
C VAL A 161 -17.46 4.45 -9.93
N ASN A 162 -16.56 4.54 -10.91
CA ASN A 162 -16.02 5.79 -11.47
C ASN A 162 -15.29 6.69 -10.43
N GLN A 163 -14.64 6.09 -9.42
CA GLN A 163 -13.92 6.79 -8.35
C GLN A 163 -12.42 6.38 -8.23
N PRO A 164 -11.63 6.25 -9.33
CA PRO A 164 -10.25 5.75 -9.25
C PRO A 164 -9.32 6.67 -8.45
N ASN A 165 -9.60 7.97 -8.44
CA ASN A 165 -8.81 8.94 -7.67
C ASN A 165 -8.97 8.76 -6.15
N LEU A 166 -10.15 8.32 -5.70
CA LEU A 166 -10.43 8.13 -4.29
C LEU A 166 -9.59 7.00 -3.71
N HIS A 167 -9.39 5.90 -4.45
CA HIS A 167 -8.47 4.83 -4.04
C HIS A 167 -7.06 5.37 -3.79
N ARG A 168 -6.50 6.15 -4.71
CA ARG A 168 -5.18 6.77 -4.55
C ARG A 168 -5.07 7.68 -3.33
N HIS A 169 -6.13 8.43 -3.02
CA HIS A 169 -6.17 9.29 -1.84
C HIS A 169 -6.17 8.48 -0.53
N ILE A 170 -6.90 7.36 -0.49
CA ILE A 170 -6.90 6.45 0.66
C ILE A 170 -5.52 5.81 0.80
N GLN A 171 -4.96 5.27 -0.28
CA GLN A 171 -3.64 4.64 -0.26
C GLN A 171 -2.53 5.59 0.22
N ALA A 172 -2.58 6.86 -0.16
CA ALA A 172 -1.62 7.85 0.33
C ALA A 172 -1.70 8.02 1.87
N ARG A 173 -2.89 7.86 2.47
CA ARG A 173 -3.13 8.05 3.91
C ARG A 173 -2.97 6.79 4.75
N CYS A 174 -2.90 5.61 4.15
CA CYS A 174 -2.87 4.32 4.84
C CYS A 174 -1.44 3.74 4.96
N GLY A 175 -0.45 4.56 5.31
CA GLY A 175 0.94 4.14 5.36
C GLY A 175 1.30 3.23 6.53
N HIS A 176 0.69 3.41 7.70
CA HIS A 176 0.89 2.53 8.86
C HIS A 176 0.23 1.17 8.66
N LEU A 177 -1.01 1.15 8.16
CA LEU A 177 -1.72 -0.08 7.81
C LEU A 177 -1.00 -0.84 6.69
N ALA A 178 -0.46 -0.14 5.69
CA ALA A 178 0.28 -0.76 4.60
C ALA A 178 1.55 -1.48 5.11
N ARG A 179 2.30 -0.89 6.05
CA ARG A 179 3.46 -1.54 6.70
C ARG A 179 3.06 -2.74 7.54
N LEU A 180 1.96 -2.65 8.31
CA LEU A 180 1.41 -3.81 9.02
C LEU A 180 1.09 -4.96 8.06
N ARG A 181 0.47 -4.68 6.90
CA ARG A 181 0.16 -5.68 5.88
C ARG A 181 1.41 -6.28 5.22
N THR A 182 2.48 -5.49 5.10
CA THR A 182 3.79 -5.99 4.63
C THR A 182 4.36 -7.04 5.57
N LEU A 183 4.20 -6.89 6.88
CA LEU A 183 4.60 -7.88 7.88
C LEU A 183 3.67 -9.11 7.92
N ASP A 184 2.37 -8.91 7.68
CA ASP A 184 1.35 -9.95 7.77
C ASP A 184 1.33 -10.91 6.57
N LEU A 185 1.54 -10.40 5.36
CA LEU A 185 1.33 -11.16 4.12
C LEU A 185 2.23 -12.39 3.94
N PRO A 186 3.53 -12.37 4.35
CA PRO A 186 4.40 -13.54 4.26
C PRO A 186 4.03 -14.69 5.23
N SER A 187 3.04 -14.49 6.09
CA SER A 187 2.63 -15.52 7.05
C SER A 187 2.02 -16.74 6.34
N PRO A 188 2.25 -17.97 6.84
CA PRO A 188 1.74 -19.18 6.22
C PRO A 188 0.23 -19.14 5.99
N GLY A 189 -0.20 -19.47 4.78
CA GLY A 189 -1.60 -19.52 4.37
C GLY A 189 -2.30 -18.15 4.23
N LYS A 190 -1.58 -17.04 4.42
CA LYS A 190 -2.19 -15.70 4.36
C LYS A 190 -2.64 -15.33 2.95
N THR A 191 -1.86 -15.64 1.92
CA THR A 191 -2.22 -15.42 0.52
C THR A 191 -3.51 -16.16 0.15
N ALA A 192 -3.65 -17.42 0.58
CA ALA A 192 -4.86 -18.20 0.38
C ALA A 192 -6.09 -17.63 1.11
N GLN A 193 -5.90 -17.09 2.33
CA GLN A 193 -6.98 -16.42 3.08
C GLN A 193 -7.43 -15.12 2.35
N VAL A 194 -6.49 -14.32 1.86
CA VAL A 194 -6.78 -13.10 1.10
C VAL A 194 -7.53 -13.45 -0.18
N LEU A 195 -7.06 -14.43 -0.94
CA LEU A 195 -7.72 -14.89 -2.17
C LEU A 195 -9.14 -15.37 -1.92
N ALA A 196 -9.36 -16.20 -0.89
CA ALA A 196 -10.69 -16.67 -0.52
C ALA A 196 -11.63 -15.51 -0.15
N ALA A 197 -11.13 -14.51 0.58
CA ALA A 197 -11.90 -13.33 0.94
C ALA A 197 -12.25 -12.49 -0.31
N HIS A 198 -11.32 -12.29 -1.25
CA HIS A 198 -11.61 -11.60 -2.52
C HIS A 198 -12.67 -12.33 -3.34
N ARG A 199 -12.63 -13.66 -3.42
CA ARG A 199 -13.70 -14.46 -4.07
C ARG A 199 -15.05 -14.19 -3.42
N SER A 200 -15.12 -14.25 -2.08
CA SER A 200 -16.37 -14.00 -1.36
C SER A 200 -16.91 -12.58 -1.59
N VAL A 201 -16.04 -11.58 -1.69
CA VAL A 201 -16.44 -10.21 -2.05
C VAL A 201 -17.01 -10.16 -3.47
N MET A 202 -16.33 -10.76 -4.44
CA MET A 202 -16.78 -10.79 -5.83
C MET A 202 -18.11 -11.52 -5.99
N ASP A 203 -18.25 -12.70 -5.36
CA ASP A 203 -19.48 -13.50 -5.40
C ASP A 203 -20.68 -12.71 -4.85
N ALA A 204 -20.47 -11.96 -3.75
CA ALA A 204 -21.53 -11.14 -3.17
C ALA A 204 -21.94 -9.97 -4.08
N ILE A 205 -20.97 -9.30 -4.71
CA ILE A 205 -21.23 -8.21 -5.66
C ILE A 205 -21.99 -8.75 -6.88
N GLU A 206 -21.56 -9.89 -7.44
CA GLU A 206 -22.18 -10.51 -8.63
C GLU A 206 -23.59 -11.04 -8.34
N ALA A 207 -23.87 -11.43 -7.11
CA ALA A 207 -25.21 -11.78 -6.65
C ALA A 207 -26.15 -10.56 -6.49
N GLY A 208 -25.63 -9.33 -6.58
CA GLY A 208 -26.39 -8.10 -6.36
C GLY A 208 -26.76 -7.87 -4.88
N ASP A 209 -26.13 -8.60 -3.94
CA ASP A 209 -26.40 -8.46 -2.50
C ASP A 209 -25.48 -7.42 -1.87
N GLY A 210 -25.94 -6.17 -1.81
CA GLY A 210 -25.19 -5.04 -1.26
C GLY A 210 -24.84 -5.24 0.22
N ASP A 211 -25.71 -5.83 1.03
CA ASP A 211 -25.45 -6.06 2.44
C ASP A 211 -24.42 -7.18 2.65
N LEU A 212 -24.49 -8.25 1.87
CA LEU A 212 -23.49 -9.33 1.88
C LEU A 212 -22.14 -8.77 1.40
N SER A 213 -22.11 -7.97 0.33
CA SER A 213 -20.90 -7.34 -0.19
C SER A 213 -20.21 -6.50 0.89
N VAL A 214 -20.96 -5.72 1.65
CA VAL A 214 -20.44 -4.93 2.79
C VAL A 214 -19.87 -5.81 3.87
N ARG A 215 -20.57 -6.91 4.24
CA ARG A 215 -20.10 -7.83 5.28
C ARG A 215 -18.80 -8.54 4.87
N THR A 216 -18.75 -9.07 3.65
CA THR A 216 -17.55 -9.78 3.13
C THR A 216 -16.36 -8.83 2.99
N MET A 217 -16.56 -7.60 2.49
CA MET A 217 -15.50 -6.60 2.41
C MET A 217 -14.97 -6.21 3.79
N ARG A 218 -15.83 -5.94 4.76
CA ARG A 218 -15.43 -5.62 6.15
C ARG A 218 -14.63 -6.75 6.77
N GLU A 219 -15.06 -7.99 6.58
CA GLU A 219 -14.37 -9.18 7.07
C GLU A 219 -12.97 -9.31 6.44
N HIS A 220 -12.88 -9.15 5.10
CA HIS A 220 -11.63 -9.13 4.36
C HIS A 220 -10.65 -8.08 4.92
N LEU A 221 -11.07 -6.82 5.01
CA LEU A 221 -10.21 -5.72 5.46
C LEU A 221 -9.74 -5.88 6.91
N SER A 222 -10.51 -6.57 7.76
CA SER A 222 -10.17 -6.78 9.17
C SER A 222 -9.11 -7.86 9.40
N GLY A 223 -8.69 -8.59 8.38
CA GLY A 223 -7.79 -9.74 8.53
C GLY A 223 -6.47 -9.41 9.21
N SER A 224 -5.72 -8.42 8.71
CA SER A 224 -4.43 -8.01 9.30
C SER A 224 -4.61 -7.28 10.63
N LEU A 225 -5.72 -6.54 10.82
CA LEU A 225 -6.00 -5.86 12.09
C LEU A 225 -6.22 -6.87 13.24
N ARG A 226 -6.88 -8.00 12.99
CA ARG A 226 -7.07 -9.08 13.99
C ARG A 226 -5.74 -9.71 14.40
N ARG A 227 -4.78 -9.80 13.49
CA ARG A 227 -3.44 -10.35 13.77
C ARG A 227 -2.45 -9.32 14.32
N MET A 228 -2.82 -8.03 14.34
CA MET A 228 -1.91 -6.96 14.78
C MET A 228 -1.28 -7.20 16.15
N PRO A 229 -1.98 -7.70 17.20
CA PRO A 229 -1.34 -7.98 18.48
C PRO A 229 -0.16 -8.96 18.36
N GLN A 230 -0.34 -10.06 17.62
CA GLN A 230 0.70 -11.04 17.36
C GLN A 230 1.87 -10.44 16.55
N ILE A 231 1.56 -9.68 15.50
CA ILE A 231 2.59 -9.03 14.67
C ILE A 231 3.40 -8.04 15.49
N VAL A 232 2.77 -7.30 16.41
CA VAL A 232 3.47 -6.40 17.34
C VAL A 232 4.43 -7.17 18.25
N GLU A 233 4.01 -8.33 18.79
CA GLU A 233 4.86 -9.18 19.64
C GLU A 233 6.06 -9.74 18.86
N GLU A 234 5.89 -10.10 17.59
CA GLU A 234 6.93 -10.64 16.72
C GLU A 234 7.93 -9.57 16.23
N HIS A 235 7.54 -8.28 16.24
CA HIS A 235 8.30 -7.16 15.63
C HIS A 235 8.29 -5.89 16.50
N LEU A 236 8.49 -6.03 17.83
CA LEU A 236 8.40 -4.92 18.78
C LEU A 236 9.24 -3.70 18.39
N GLU A 237 10.39 -3.91 17.77
CA GLU A 237 11.31 -2.84 17.35
C GLU A 237 10.74 -1.95 16.24
N LEU A 238 9.75 -2.40 15.51
CA LEU A 238 9.12 -1.65 14.40
C LEU A 238 7.92 -0.80 14.85
N PHE A 239 7.41 -1.04 16.06
CA PHE A 239 6.21 -0.38 16.59
C PHE A 239 6.53 0.64 17.69
N CYS A 240 5.60 1.60 17.94
CA CYS A 240 5.67 2.54 19.07
C CYS A 240 4.58 2.27 20.11
#